data_ffb8da9a15905bbe8707fa2bdc1669c3
#
_entry.id   ffb8da9a15905bbe8707fa2bdc1669c3
#
_cell.length_a   1.000
_cell.length_b   1.000
_cell.length_c   1.000
_cell.angle_alpha   90.00
_cell.angle_beta   90.00
_cell.angle_gamma   90.00
#
_symmetry.space_group_name_H-M   'P 1'
#
loop_
_entity.id
_entity.type
_entity.pdbx_description
1 polymer ?
#
loop_
_entity_poly.entity_id
_entity_poly.type
_entity_poly.pdbx_seq_one_letter_code
_entity_poly.pdbx_strand_id
1 'polypeptide(L)'
;MKLYIYILSLSLALGAMTLTSCNDFLDRSPQGQFTEDDDPNALVNGKIYNVYTMMRNFNITAGAPAFAIHSFRSEDAEKGSISSDGSDIAEMYDDFIYTPTNGLLGGYWSQNYAIIFQCNDILTSIEESEASGKLTEEDLRNRGEAMFFRAYCYFNLVRAFGEVPLITFKVNDSSEANVPKTTAENLYKQIDKDLAGAEKLLPEQWTTEYLGRLTWGAARSLHARTFMMRNNWDSLYVAANDVMSSGLYNLNTPYEKIFTDEGENNSGSIFELQCTATAAMPASDVIGSQFCEVQGVRGASQWDLGWGFNMATEELYNAYEAGDPRRDATLLYFRKNETDPITPENTNTPYNESPVSQAMGRAFNKKAYTDPALRREYTNKGFWVNIRLIRYADVVLMAAEAANELGKTGEANADLEMVRARARGNNPNILPKIESMDQTVLRDAIRHERRVELGMEFDRFYDLVRWGIASDVLHAAGKLNYQPKNALLPLPQTEIDKSKGVLVQNPDY
;
A
#
# COMPACT_ATOMS: atom_id res chain seq x y z
N MET A 1 -32.75 -57.69 55.48
CA MET A 1 -31.56 -56.99 55.96
C MET A 1 -30.31 -57.17 55.05
N LYS A 2 -29.99 -58.39 54.62
CA LYS A 2 -28.82 -58.60 53.71
C LYS A 2 -28.94 -57.96 52.34
N LEU A 3 -30.14 -57.85 51.77
CA LEU A 3 -30.36 -57.22 50.43
C LEU A 3 -30.14 -55.73 50.45
N TYR A 4 -30.50 -55.02 51.50
CA TYR A 4 -30.28 -53.57 51.68
C TYR A 4 -28.81 -53.18 51.82
N ILE A 5 -28.00 -54.07 52.42
CA ILE A 5 -26.55 -53.89 52.59
C ILE A 5 -25.86 -53.99 51.21
N TYR A 6 -26.27 -54.87 50.31
CA TYR A 6 -25.73 -55.04 48.98
C TYR A 6 -26.12 -53.85 48.06
N ILE A 7 -27.32 -53.36 48.21
CA ILE A 7 -27.78 -52.20 47.46
C ILE A 7 -27.02 -50.88 47.89
N LEU A 8 -26.81 -50.76 49.21
CA LEU A 8 -26.07 -49.60 49.75
C LEU A 8 -24.58 -49.67 49.42
N SER A 9 -23.96 -50.86 49.41
CA SER A 9 -22.56 -51.03 49.01
C SER A 9 -22.36 -50.86 47.50
N LEU A 10 -23.33 -51.23 46.65
CA LEU A 10 -23.29 -51.05 45.21
C LEU A 10 -23.48 -49.55 44.84
N SER A 11 -24.37 -48.85 45.54
CA SER A 11 -24.53 -47.40 45.33
C SER A 11 -23.33 -46.57 45.81
N LEU A 12 -22.62 -46.99 46.85
CA LEU A 12 -21.39 -46.33 47.30
C LEU A 12 -20.21 -46.60 46.33
N ALA A 13 -20.14 -47.79 45.72
CA ALA A 13 -19.13 -48.17 44.75
C ALA A 13 -19.35 -47.40 43.39
N LEU A 14 -20.63 -47.24 42.98
CA LEU A 14 -20.95 -46.40 41.81
C LEU A 14 -20.72 -44.92 42.05
N GLY A 15 -20.91 -44.38 43.25
CA GLY A 15 -20.63 -43.01 43.63
C GLY A 15 -19.14 -42.71 43.72
N ALA A 16 -18.28 -43.70 44.01
CA ALA A 16 -16.82 -43.52 44.06
C ALA A 16 -16.15 -43.54 42.68
N MET A 17 -16.81 -44.09 41.65
CA MET A 17 -16.28 -44.07 40.26
C MET A 17 -16.56 -42.74 39.50
N THR A 18 -17.35 -41.84 40.05
CA THR A 18 -17.67 -40.56 39.42
C THR A 18 -16.80 -39.39 39.87
N LEU A 19 -15.78 -39.63 40.72
CA LEU A 19 -14.89 -38.60 41.23
C LEU A 19 -13.48 -38.60 40.61
N THR A 20 -13.22 -39.45 39.60
CA THR A 20 -12.07 -39.21 38.73
C THR A 20 -12.49 -38.20 37.67
N SER A 21 -12.60 -36.94 38.07
CA SER A 21 -12.62 -35.82 37.14
C SER A 21 -11.33 -35.90 36.34
N CYS A 22 -11.44 -36.18 35.05
CA CYS A 22 -10.35 -35.98 34.10
C CYS A 22 -10.02 -34.48 34.07
N ASN A 23 -9.03 -34.07 34.87
CA ASN A 23 -8.46 -32.72 34.76
C ASN A 23 -7.94 -32.46 33.32
N ASP A 24 -7.48 -33.52 32.62
CA ASP A 24 -7.01 -33.47 31.25
C ASP A 24 -8.05 -33.04 30.19
N PHE A 25 -9.34 -33.07 30.50
CA PHE A 25 -10.37 -32.63 29.54
C PHE A 25 -10.63 -31.13 29.55
N LEU A 26 -10.33 -30.47 30.67
CA LEU A 26 -10.47 -29.02 30.83
C LEU A 26 -9.17 -28.27 30.52
N ASP A 27 -8.02 -28.95 30.53
CA ASP A 27 -6.70 -28.41 30.20
C ASP A 27 -6.29 -28.62 28.72
N ARG A 28 -7.24 -28.87 27.84
CA ARG A 28 -6.94 -28.87 26.41
C ARG A 28 -6.78 -27.45 25.94
N SER A 29 -5.58 -27.12 25.49
CA SER A 29 -5.33 -25.90 24.69
C SER A 29 -6.36 -25.83 23.56
N PRO A 30 -6.97 -24.67 23.28
CA PRO A 30 -7.92 -24.53 22.17
C PRO A 30 -7.29 -25.03 20.88
N GLN A 31 -7.90 -25.99 20.21
CA GLN A 31 -7.40 -26.51 18.93
C GLN A 31 -7.41 -25.38 17.91
N GLY A 32 -6.25 -25.05 17.36
CA GLY A 32 -6.06 -23.97 16.40
C GLY A 32 -5.52 -22.66 16.99
N GLN A 33 -5.14 -22.63 18.28
CA GLN A 33 -4.32 -21.59 18.87
C GLN A 33 -2.95 -22.17 19.23
N PHE A 34 -1.89 -21.53 18.76
CA PHE A 34 -0.55 -21.77 19.26
C PHE A 34 -0.44 -21.23 20.68
N THR A 35 0.15 -21.98 21.58
CA THR A 35 0.45 -21.56 22.95
C THR A 35 1.95 -21.27 23.07
N GLU A 36 2.36 -20.55 24.12
CA GLU A 36 3.78 -20.30 24.39
C GLU A 36 4.62 -21.59 24.55
N ASP A 37 3.97 -22.71 24.88
CA ASP A 37 4.62 -24.02 25.00
C ASP A 37 4.86 -24.69 23.63
N ASP A 38 4.07 -24.34 22.61
CA ASP A 38 4.21 -24.91 21.27
C ASP A 38 5.28 -24.17 20.43
N ASP A 39 5.35 -22.85 20.56
CA ASP A 39 6.37 -21.98 19.98
C ASP A 39 6.47 -20.71 20.84
N PRO A 40 7.58 -20.45 21.53
CA PRO A 40 7.79 -19.26 22.34
C PRO A 40 7.58 -17.93 21.56
N ASN A 41 7.71 -17.96 20.23
CA ASN A 41 7.52 -16.83 19.35
C ASN A 41 6.13 -16.78 18.71
N ALA A 42 5.29 -17.82 18.86
CA ALA A 42 4.01 -17.93 18.15
C ALA A 42 3.10 -16.73 18.39
N LEU A 43 3.09 -16.19 19.60
CA LEU A 43 2.27 -15.03 19.94
C LEU A 43 2.75 -13.76 19.23
N VAL A 44 4.06 -13.51 19.19
CA VAL A 44 4.65 -12.35 18.52
C VAL A 44 4.57 -12.51 17.00
N ASN A 45 4.87 -13.70 16.47
CA ASN A 45 4.73 -14.01 15.05
C ASN A 45 3.27 -13.86 14.57
N GLY A 46 2.29 -14.33 15.36
CA GLY A 46 0.89 -14.12 15.06
C GLY A 46 0.51 -12.65 14.99
N LYS A 47 1.05 -11.81 15.87
CA LYS A 47 0.81 -10.36 15.88
C LYS A 47 1.41 -9.68 14.64
N ILE A 48 2.64 -10.03 14.23
CA ILE A 48 3.27 -9.40 13.04
C ILE A 48 2.56 -9.82 11.76
N TYR A 49 2.15 -11.08 11.59
CA TYR A 49 1.36 -11.52 10.44
C TYR A 49 -0.01 -10.83 10.39
N ASN A 50 -0.61 -10.53 11.55
CA ASN A 50 -1.80 -9.71 11.60
C ASN A 50 -1.56 -8.29 11.05
N VAL A 51 -0.38 -7.69 11.27
CA VAL A 51 -0.05 -6.38 10.68
C VAL A 51 -0.08 -6.45 9.15
N TYR A 52 0.48 -7.50 8.53
CA TYR A 52 0.38 -7.70 7.07
C TYR A 52 -1.08 -7.81 6.61
N THR A 53 -1.93 -8.50 7.39
CA THR A 53 -3.38 -8.55 7.11
C THR A 53 -4.03 -7.19 7.22
N MET A 54 -3.72 -6.42 8.27
CA MET A 54 -4.23 -5.07 8.45
C MET A 54 -3.78 -4.12 7.33
N MET A 55 -2.58 -4.33 6.76
CA MET A 55 -2.09 -3.56 5.61
C MET A 55 -2.87 -3.82 4.31
N ARG A 56 -3.50 -5.00 4.14
CA ARG A 56 -4.37 -5.30 2.97
C ARG A 56 -5.77 -4.71 3.09
N ASN A 57 -6.10 -4.11 4.24
CA ASN A 57 -7.44 -3.62 4.53
C ASN A 57 -7.89 -2.51 3.55
N PHE A 58 -9.20 -2.49 3.31
CA PHE A 58 -9.91 -1.52 2.47
C PHE A 58 -9.53 -0.06 2.79
N ASN A 59 -9.38 0.29 4.06
CA ASN A 59 -9.17 1.67 4.49
C ASN A 59 -7.75 2.21 4.24
N ILE A 60 -6.74 1.35 4.00
CA ILE A 60 -5.34 1.80 3.93
C ILE A 60 -4.67 1.60 2.58
N THR A 61 -4.94 0.48 1.89
CA THR A 61 -4.29 0.17 0.60
C THR A 61 -5.26 -0.28 -0.48
N ALA A 62 -6.37 -0.93 -0.12
CA ALA A 62 -7.17 -1.70 -1.06
C ALA A 62 -8.48 -1.01 -1.50
N GLY A 63 -8.85 0.13 -0.93
CA GLY A 63 -10.17 0.67 -1.17
C GLY A 63 -10.27 2.18 -1.30
N ALA A 64 -11.51 2.64 -1.40
CA ALA A 64 -11.85 4.03 -1.68
C ALA A 64 -11.17 5.06 -0.75
N PRO A 65 -10.97 4.83 0.57
CA PRO A 65 -10.27 5.81 1.39
C PRO A 65 -8.83 6.07 0.93
N ALA A 66 -8.07 5.02 0.63
CA ALA A 66 -6.71 5.17 0.13
C ALA A 66 -6.69 5.84 -1.25
N PHE A 67 -7.57 5.42 -2.17
CA PHE A 67 -7.62 5.97 -3.52
C PHE A 67 -8.06 7.43 -3.54
N ALA A 68 -9.03 7.80 -2.73
CA ALA A 68 -9.47 9.19 -2.58
C ALA A 68 -8.32 10.09 -2.08
N ILE A 69 -7.57 9.62 -1.09
CA ILE A 69 -6.50 10.39 -0.47
C ILE A 69 -5.25 10.48 -1.36
N HIS A 70 -4.88 9.38 -2.03
CA HIS A 70 -3.61 9.29 -2.73
C HIS A 70 -3.71 9.45 -4.25
N SER A 71 -4.86 9.10 -4.87
CA SER A 71 -5.00 9.04 -6.32
C SER A 71 -5.92 10.11 -6.89
N PHE A 72 -7.18 10.21 -6.43
CA PHE A 72 -8.19 11.13 -7.01
C PHE A 72 -7.77 12.60 -6.92
N ARG A 73 -6.89 12.95 -6.00
CA ARG A 73 -6.36 14.31 -5.83
C ARG A 73 -5.32 14.70 -6.88
N SER A 74 -5.00 13.82 -7.84
CA SER A 74 -4.11 14.13 -8.96
C SER A 74 -4.88 14.37 -10.25
N GLU A 75 -4.21 14.86 -11.27
CA GLU A 75 -4.76 14.97 -12.62
C GLU A 75 -4.77 13.65 -13.38
N ASP A 76 -4.11 12.60 -12.86
CA ASP A 76 -3.94 11.31 -13.52
C ASP A 76 -5.09 10.34 -13.26
N ALA A 77 -5.88 10.61 -12.21
CA ALA A 77 -6.98 9.74 -11.81
C ALA A 77 -8.22 10.53 -11.41
N GLU A 78 -9.36 9.87 -11.57
CA GLU A 78 -10.67 10.36 -11.14
C GLU A 78 -11.39 9.30 -10.33
N LYS A 79 -12.44 9.71 -9.59
CA LYS A 79 -13.27 8.76 -8.83
C LYS A 79 -13.75 7.61 -9.71
N GLY A 80 -14.25 7.89 -10.91
CA GLY A 80 -14.79 6.89 -11.81
C GLY A 80 -16.18 6.38 -11.35
N SER A 81 -16.50 5.13 -11.72
CA SER A 81 -17.80 4.50 -11.45
C SER A 81 -18.98 5.27 -12.06
N ILE A 82 -20.18 5.10 -11.55
CA ILE A 82 -21.34 5.91 -11.92
C ILE A 82 -21.48 7.13 -11.01
N SER A 83 -22.13 8.18 -11.50
CA SER A 83 -22.26 9.45 -10.78
C SER A 83 -22.94 9.34 -9.42
N SER A 84 -23.81 8.35 -9.21
CA SER A 84 -24.46 8.13 -7.91
C SER A 84 -23.61 7.38 -6.90
N ASP A 85 -22.52 6.72 -7.31
CA ASP A 85 -21.67 5.95 -6.42
C ASP A 85 -20.64 6.85 -5.74
N GLY A 86 -20.81 7.07 -4.43
CA GLY A 86 -19.85 7.85 -3.65
C GLY A 86 -19.74 9.32 -4.08
N SER A 87 -20.77 9.90 -4.72
CA SER A 87 -20.79 11.30 -5.14
C SER A 87 -20.72 12.28 -3.96
N ASP A 88 -21.27 11.89 -2.82
CA ASP A 88 -21.29 12.67 -1.58
C ASP A 88 -20.09 12.40 -0.65
N ILE A 89 -19.20 11.51 -1.04
CA ILE A 89 -18.10 11.06 -0.19
C ILE A 89 -16.78 10.95 -0.96
N ALA A 90 -16.67 10.12 -2.00
CA ALA A 90 -15.43 9.87 -2.73
C ALA A 90 -15.15 10.94 -3.81
N GLU A 91 -16.16 11.40 -4.54
CA GLU A 91 -16.05 12.43 -5.57
C GLU A 91 -15.58 13.78 -5.01
N MET A 92 -15.89 14.06 -3.74
CA MET A 92 -15.42 15.25 -3.05
C MET A 92 -13.89 15.43 -3.05
N TYR A 93 -13.12 14.34 -3.15
CA TYR A 93 -11.64 14.41 -3.22
C TYR A 93 -11.16 14.77 -4.61
N ASP A 94 -11.86 14.31 -5.62
CA ASP A 94 -11.64 14.65 -7.01
C ASP A 94 -11.84 16.16 -7.24
N ASP A 95 -12.92 16.69 -6.64
CA ASP A 95 -13.34 18.08 -6.75
C ASP A 95 -12.72 19.01 -5.69
N PHE A 96 -11.93 18.49 -4.74
CA PHE A 96 -11.37 19.27 -3.62
C PHE A 96 -12.38 20.01 -2.75
N ILE A 97 -13.60 19.43 -2.56
CA ILE A 97 -14.69 19.99 -1.75
C ILE A 97 -14.98 19.19 -0.48
N TYR A 98 -14.08 18.29 -0.09
CA TYR A 98 -14.21 17.47 1.12
C TYR A 98 -14.17 18.33 2.39
N THR A 99 -14.86 17.84 3.43
CA THR A 99 -14.96 18.48 4.75
C THR A 99 -14.39 17.57 5.84
N PRO A 100 -14.07 18.08 7.04
CA PRO A 100 -13.60 17.27 8.17
C PRO A 100 -14.53 16.11 8.57
N THR A 101 -15.82 16.17 8.20
CA THR A 101 -16.83 15.15 8.49
C THR A 101 -16.89 14.02 7.46
N ASN A 102 -16.09 14.10 6.39
CA ASN A 102 -16.07 13.05 5.36
C ASN A 102 -15.58 11.72 5.95
N GLY A 103 -16.37 10.65 5.80
CA GLY A 103 -16.12 9.36 6.44
C GLY A 103 -14.86 8.64 5.96
N LEU A 104 -14.38 8.89 4.74
CA LEU A 104 -13.15 8.28 4.22
C LEU A 104 -11.90 8.75 5.00
N LEU A 105 -11.89 10.01 5.47
CA LEU A 105 -10.83 10.53 6.34
C LEU A 105 -10.71 9.70 7.62
N GLY A 106 -11.84 9.48 8.30
CA GLY A 106 -11.90 8.71 9.55
C GLY A 106 -11.46 7.27 9.37
N GLY A 107 -11.90 6.61 8.29
CA GLY A 107 -11.50 5.24 7.97
C GLY A 107 -10.00 5.11 7.75
N TYR A 108 -9.42 5.97 6.92
CA TYR A 108 -7.98 5.99 6.66
C TYR A 108 -7.14 6.30 7.91
N TRP A 109 -7.53 7.34 8.67
CA TRP A 109 -6.89 7.71 9.92
C TRP A 109 -6.89 6.55 10.92
N SER A 110 -8.07 6.01 11.21
CA SER A 110 -8.23 4.96 12.21
C SER A 110 -7.44 3.70 11.86
N GLN A 111 -7.37 3.30 10.58
CA GLN A 111 -6.63 2.12 10.17
C GLN A 111 -5.11 2.31 10.33
N ASN A 112 -4.56 3.48 9.99
CA ASN A 112 -3.14 3.78 10.23
C ASN A 112 -2.81 3.71 11.72
N TYR A 113 -3.64 4.31 12.60
CA TYR A 113 -3.42 4.24 14.05
C TYR A 113 -3.62 2.84 14.62
N ALA A 114 -4.56 2.04 14.11
CA ALA A 114 -4.72 0.65 14.52
C ALA A 114 -3.45 -0.17 14.26
N ILE A 115 -2.80 0.04 13.11
CA ILE A 115 -1.52 -0.61 12.79
C ILE A 115 -0.40 -0.08 13.71
N ILE A 116 -0.33 1.23 13.94
CA ILE A 116 0.65 1.82 14.88
C ILE A 116 0.51 1.21 16.27
N PHE A 117 -0.71 1.06 16.79
CA PHE A 117 -0.95 0.46 18.09
C PHE A 117 -0.53 -1.02 18.13
N GLN A 118 -0.83 -1.79 17.08
CA GLN A 118 -0.37 -3.17 16.95
C GLN A 118 1.16 -3.26 16.93
N CYS A 119 1.83 -2.37 16.18
CA CYS A 119 3.29 -2.28 16.17
C CYS A 119 3.87 -1.93 17.53
N ASN A 120 3.26 -0.98 18.25
CA ASN A 120 3.70 -0.62 19.60
C ASN A 120 3.55 -1.79 20.58
N ASP A 121 2.45 -2.57 20.50
CA ASP A 121 2.26 -3.76 21.34
C ASP A 121 3.33 -4.83 21.04
N ILE A 122 3.65 -5.08 19.77
CA ILE A 122 4.74 -5.97 19.35
C ILE A 122 6.08 -5.51 19.92
N LEU A 123 6.43 -4.24 19.73
CA LEU A 123 7.70 -3.67 20.19
C LEU A 123 7.84 -3.78 21.72
N THR A 124 6.77 -3.49 22.49
CA THR A 124 6.74 -3.65 23.93
C THR A 124 6.92 -5.11 24.34
N SER A 125 6.22 -6.06 23.69
CA SER A 125 6.38 -7.48 23.99
C SER A 125 7.80 -7.98 23.76
N ILE A 126 8.48 -7.47 22.71
CA ILE A 126 9.89 -7.81 22.42
C ILE A 126 10.83 -7.16 23.43
N GLU A 127 10.58 -5.94 23.89
CA GLU A 127 11.34 -5.29 24.95
C GLU A 127 11.24 -6.07 26.29
N GLU A 128 10.06 -6.57 26.62
CA GLU A 128 9.84 -7.45 27.78
C GLU A 128 10.59 -8.79 27.66
N SER A 129 10.61 -9.38 26.46
CA SER A 129 11.38 -10.59 26.14
C SER A 129 12.89 -10.35 26.33
N GLU A 130 13.39 -9.23 25.81
CA GLU A 130 14.79 -8.82 25.96
C GLU A 130 15.16 -8.59 27.44
N ALA A 131 14.32 -7.87 28.19
CA ALA A 131 14.54 -7.62 29.62
C ALA A 131 14.54 -8.92 30.46
N SER A 132 13.81 -9.96 30.04
CA SER A 132 13.79 -11.28 30.70
C SER A 132 14.88 -12.24 30.21
N GLY A 133 15.73 -11.83 29.27
CA GLY A 133 16.80 -12.64 28.70
C GLY A 133 16.28 -13.74 27.74
N LYS A 134 15.08 -13.60 27.21
CA LYS A 134 14.44 -14.57 26.28
C LYS A 134 14.42 -14.10 24.82
N LEU A 135 15.11 -13.01 24.48
CA LEU A 135 15.14 -12.46 23.13
C LEU A 135 15.68 -13.49 22.11
N THR A 136 14.95 -13.68 21.03
CA THR A 136 15.31 -14.58 19.93
C THR A 136 15.72 -13.81 18.68
N GLU A 137 16.31 -14.50 17.71
CA GLU A 137 16.58 -13.89 16.38
C GLU A 137 15.27 -13.54 15.65
N GLU A 138 14.23 -14.32 15.81
CA GLU A 138 12.92 -14.03 15.21
C GLU A 138 12.30 -12.77 15.82
N ASP A 139 12.45 -12.56 17.13
CA ASP A 139 12.02 -11.30 17.77
C ASP A 139 12.73 -10.09 17.16
N LEU A 140 14.03 -10.21 16.82
CA LEU A 140 14.75 -9.14 16.15
C LEU A 140 14.20 -8.85 14.75
N ARG A 141 13.83 -9.91 13.99
CA ARG A 141 13.16 -9.76 12.69
C ARG A 141 11.81 -9.06 12.84
N ASN A 142 10.98 -9.55 13.76
CA ASN A 142 9.66 -8.99 14.05
C ASN A 142 9.74 -7.53 14.56
N ARG A 143 10.78 -7.19 15.32
CA ARG A 143 11.10 -5.80 15.71
C ARG A 143 11.34 -4.93 14.49
N GLY A 144 12.15 -5.39 13.55
CA GLY A 144 12.44 -4.67 12.30
C GLY A 144 11.18 -4.45 11.46
N GLU A 145 10.33 -5.47 11.32
CA GLU A 145 9.07 -5.36 10.59
C GLU A 145 8.07 -4.41 11.28
N ALA A 146 7.92 -4.49 12.61
CA ALA A 146 7.05 -3.59 13.37
C ALA A 146 7.51 -2.13 13.28
N MET A 147 8.83 -1.88 13.33
CA MET A 147 9.40 -0.54 13.11
C MET A 147 9.10 -0.04 11.69
N PHE A 148 9.27 -0.87 10.65
CA PHE A 148 8.94 -0.50 9.28
C PHE A 148 7.46 -0.12 9.13
N PHE A 149 6.54 -0.95 9.60
CA PHE A 149 5.10 -0.68 9.47
C PHE A 149 4.67 0.55 10.26
N ARG A 150 5.23 0.77 11.44
CA ARG A 150 4.97 2.00 12.21
C ARG A 150 5.45 3.23 11.46
N ALA A 151 6.66 3.19 10.90
CA ALA A 151 7.19 4.26 10.06
C ALA A 151 6.34 4.49 8.80
N TYR A 152 5.90 3.43 8.14
CA TYR A 152 5.03 3.50 6.97
C TYR A 152 3.71 4.21 7.28
N CYS A 153 3.07 3.84 8.38
CA CYS A 153 1.81 4.47 8.80
C CYS A 153 2.02 5.95 9.20
N TYR A 154 3.09 6.29 9.92
CA TYR A 154 3.39 7.69 10.21
C TYR A 154 3.76 8.48 8.96
N PHE A 155 4.44 7.88 7.99
CA PHE A 155 4.69 8.51 6.71
C PHE A 155 3.40 8.78 5.93
N ASN A 156 2.46 7.84 5.93
CA ASN A 156 1.13 8.04 5.36
C ASN A 156 0.38 9.19 6.05
N LEU A 157 0.41 9.24 7.37
CA LEU A 157 -0.28 10.26 8.15
C LEU A 157 0.35 11.65 7.96
N VAL A 158 1.68 11.77 8.01
CA VAL A 158 2.35 13.08 7.90
C VAL A 158 2.20 13.68 6.51
N ARG A 159 2.27 12.88 5.44
CA ARG A 159 2.08 13.41 4.09
C ARG A 159 0.63 13.73 3.75
N ALA A 160 -0.35 13.06 4.40
CA ALA A 160 -1.76 13.32 4.18
C ALA A 160 -2.30 14.45 5.07
N PHE A 161 -1.94 14.49 6.35
CA PHE A 161 -2.53 15.38 7.36
C PHE A 161 -1.53 16.40 7.96
N GLY A 162 -0.25 16.25 7.70
CA GLY A 162 0.79 17.08 8.31
C GLY A 162 1.04 16.67 9.77
N GLU A 163 0.78 17.59 10.71
CA GLU A 163 0.94 17.33 12.14
C GLU A 163 -0.14 16.40 12.66
N VAL A 164 0.28 15.32 13.34
CA VAL A 164 -0.61 14.31 13.94
C VAL A 164 -0.06 13.86 15.30
N PRO A 165 -0.86 13.21 16.16
CA PRO A 165 -0.37 12.62 17.42
C PRO A 165 0.74 11.58 17.17
N LEU A 166 1.84 11.70 17.92
CA LEU A 166 2.93 10.72 17.91
C LEU A 166 2.82 9.79 19.14
N ILE A 167 2.44 8.54 18.89
CA ILE A 167 2.23 7.51 19.90
C ILE A 167 3.21 6.37 19.64
N THR A 168 4.24 6.25 20.48
CA THR A 168 5.32 5.26 20.33
C THR A 168 5.38 4.26 21.49
N PHE A 169 4.31 4.17 22.26
CA PHE A 169 4.17 3.31 23.42
C PHE A 169 2.90 2.46 23.31
N LYS A 170 2.86 1.35 24.03
CA LYS A 170 1.67 0.50 24.13
C LYS A 170 0.56 1.28 24.86
N VAL A 171 -0.60 1.37 24.23
CA VAL A 171 -1.81 1.98 24.81
C VAL A 171 -2.59 0.92 25.56
N ASN A 172 -2.74 1.07 26.87
CA ASN A 172 -3.52 0.15 27.71
C ASN A 172 -4.94 0.70 27.98
N ASP A 173 -5.10 2.01 27.97
CA ASP A 173 -6.39 2.69 28.10
C ASP A 173 -6.52 3.77 27.03
N SER A 174 -7.71 3.94 26.48
CA SER A 174 -7.96 4.88 25.37
C SER A 174 -7.62 6.34 25.72
N SER A 175 -7.61 6.72 27.00
CA SER A 175 -7.22 8.06 27.45
C SER A 175 -5.73 8.33 27.25
N GLU A 176 -4.87 7.31 27.28
CA GLU A 176 -3.43 7.45 27.03
C GLU A 176 -3.12 7.85 25.58
N ALA A 177 -3.99 7.46 24.64
CA ALA A 177 -3.87 7.85 23.23
C ALA A 177 -4.30 9.29 22.96
N ASN A 178 -4.92 9.97 23.92
CA ASN A 178 -5.38 11.36 23.78
C ASN A 178 -4.23 12.36 23.99
N VAL A 179 -3.29 12.36 23.05
CA VAL A 179 -2.12 13.25 23.06
C VAL A 179 -2.23 14.32 21.97
N PRO A 180 -1.65 15.52 22.19
CA PRO A 180 -1.66 16.56 21.15
C PRO A 180 -0.88 16.13 19.90
N LYS A 181 -1.19 16.75 18.77
CA LYS A 181 -0.39 16.58 17.56
C LYS A 181 1.03 17.13 17.76
N THR A 182 2.01 16.51 17.11
CA THR A 182 3.40 16.96 17.08
C THR A 182 3.77 17.50 15.72
N THR A 183 4.87 18.23 15.64
CA THR A 183 5.36 18.80 14.39
C THR A 183 5.73 17.73 13.37
N ALA A 184 5.61 18.03 12.09
CA ALA A 184 6.04 17.14 11.00
C ALA A 184 7.53 16.76 11.16
N GLU A 185 8.38 17.69 11.63
CA GLU A 185 9.80 17.41 11.91
C GLU A 185 9.98 16.27 12.93
N ASN A 186 9.23 16.29 14.04
CA ASN A 186 9.30 15.23 15.05
C ASN A 186 8.76 13.90 14.55
N LEU A 187 7.72 13.92 13.72
CA LEU A 187 7.21 12.72 13.05
C LEU A 187 8.29 12.12 12.15
N TYR A 188 8.95 12.92 11.32
CA TYR A 188 10.02 12.44 10.48
C TYR A 188 11.25 11.95 11.27
N LYS A 189 11.59 12.56 12.41
CA LYS A 189 12.64 12.02 13.31
C LYS A 189 12.29 10.63 13.82
N GLN A 190 11.03 10.38 14.16
CA GLN A 190 10.60 9.04 14.58
C GLN A 190 10.59 8.05 13.40
N ILE A 191 10.12 8.47 12.23
CA ILE A 191 10.17 7.66 11.00
C ILE A 191 11.62 7.26 10.68
N ASP A 192 12.56 8.21 10.69
CA ASP A 192 13.98 7.95 10.44
C ASP A 192 14.57 6.99 11.48
N LYS A 193 14.21 7.15 12.76
CA LYS A 193 14.63 6.23 13.83
C LYS A 193 14.14 4.81 13.59
N ASP A 194 12.87 4.65 13.25
CA ASP A 194 12.26 3.36 13.02
C ASP A 194 12.85 2.68 11.76
N LEU A 195 12.99 3.42 10.66
CA LEU A 195 13.55 2.87 9.43
C LEU A 195 15.04 2.52 9.58
N ALA A 196 15.82 3.35 10.23
CA ALA A 196 17.22 3.01 10.52
C ALA A 196 17.35 1.80 11.47
N GLY A 197 16.39 1.57 12.34
CA GLY A 197 16.28 0.36 13.16
C GLY A 197 15.92 -0.86 12.31
N ALA A 198 14.92 -0.74 11.45
CA ALA A 198 14.49 -1.79 10.53
C ALA A 198 15.61 -2.20 9.57
N GLU A 199 16.34 -1.26 8.98
CA GLU A 199 17.49 -1.52 8.10
C GLU A 199 18.57 -2.40 8.75
N LYS A 200 18.76 -2.30 10.07
CA LYS A 200 19.75 -3.10 10.80
C LYS A 200 19.29 -4.52 11.13
N LEU A 201 17.98 -4.72 11.22
CA LEU A 201 17.37 -5.94 11.75
C LEU A 201 16.79 -6.85 10.65
N LEU A 202 16.36 -6.25 9.54
CA LEU A 202 15.76 -6.99 8.44
C LEU A 202 16.82 -7.65 7.56
N PRO A 203 16.58 -8.88 7.07
CA PRO A 203 17.49 -9.56 6.16
C PRO A 203 17.44 -8.94 4.76
N GLU A 204 18.49 -9.14 3.98
CA GLU A 204 18.49 -8.77 2.56
C GLU A 204 17.49 -9.60 1.74
N GLN A 205 17.35 -10.87 2.09
CA GLN A 205 16.45 -11.82 1.43
C GLN A 205 15.88 -12.82 2.43
N TRP A 206 14.69 -13.31 2.15
CA TRP A 206 14.07 -14.42 2.86
C TRP A 206 14.15 -15.71 2.04
N THR A 207 14.04 -16.86 2.72
CA THR A 207 13.79 -18.14 2.06
C THR A 207 12.42 -18.14 1.38
N THR A 208 12.21 -19.05 0.45
CA THR A 208 10.94 -19.15 -0.30
C THR A 208 9.71 -19.29 0.60
N GLU A 209 9.87 -19.94 1.77
CA GLU A 209 8.80 -20.10 2.76
C GLU A 209 8.30 -18.78 3.33
N TYR A 210 9.18 -17.78 3.44
CA TYR A 210 8.88 -16.46 3.99
C TYR A 210 8.86 -15.36 2.93
N LEU A 211 8.69 -15.74 1.67
CA LEU A 211 8.59 -14.78 0.57
C LEU A 211 7.46 -13.78 0.83
N GLY A 212 7.77 -12.50 0.63
CA GLY A 212 6.84 -11.40 0.87
C GLY A 212 6.96 -10.73 2.24
N ARG A 213 7.74 -11.28 3.19
CA ARG A 213 8.12 -10.54 4.40
C ARG A 213 9.09 -9.41 4.05
N LEU A 214 9.10 -8.39 4.89
CA LEU A 214 9.93 -7.20 4.70
C LEU A 214 11.42 -7.50 4.70
N THR A 215 12.14 -6.85 3.81
CA THR A 215 13.59 -6.95 3.64
C THR A 215 14.28 -5.64 3.99
N TRP A 216 15.60 -5.70 4.14
CA TRP A 216 16.45 -4.50 4.23
C TRP A 216 16.18 -3.52 3.08
N GLY A 217 16.06 -4.03 1.84
CA GLY A 217 15.79 -3.20 0.67
C GLY A 217 14.44 -2.50 0.73
N ALA A 218 13.40 -3.12 1.32
CA ALA A 218 12.12 -2.47 1.56
C ALA A 218 12.25 -1.29 2.54
N ALA A 219 12.96 -1.49 3.66
CA ALA A 219 13.20 -0.44 4.66
C ALA A 219 14.02 0.71 4.08
N ARG A 220 15.11 0.40 3.37
CA ARG A 220 15.98 1.41 2.76
C ARG A 220 15.28 2.20 1.67
N SER A 221 14.44 1.56 0.85
CA SER A 221 13.67 2.22 -0.19
C SER A 221 12.56 3.13 0.36
N LEU A 222 11.88 2.70 1.43
CA LEU A 222 10.91 3.57 2.11
C LEU A 222 11.62 4.78 2.73
N HIS A 223 12.78 4.59 3.33
CA HIS A 223 13.59 5.68 3.89
C HIS A 223 14.00 6.69 2.79
N ALA A 224 14.47 6.20 1.63
CA ALA A 224 14.71 7.04 0.45
C ALA A 224 13.47 7.87 0.08
N ARG A 225 12.29 7.24 0.00
CA ARG A 225 11.03 7.94 -0.32
C ARG A 225 10.69 9.02 0.71
N THR A 226 10.97 8.80 2.00
CA THR A 226 10.78 9.82 3.04
C THR A 226 11.74 11.00 2.91
N PHE A 227 12.99 10.76 2.50
CA PHE A 227 13.96 11.82 2.19
C PHE A 227 13.53 12.63 0.95
N MET A 228 13.02 11.97 -0.09
CA MET A 228 12.48 12.63 -1.28
C MET A 228 11.36 13.61 -0.93
N MET A 229 10.42 13.20 -0.06
CA MET A 229 9.30 14.07 0.38
C MET A 229 9.76 15.32 1.12
N ARG A 230 10.96 15.32 1.69
CA ARG A 230 11.56 16.45 2.42
C ARG A 230 12.58 17.21 1.59
N ASN A 231 12.79 16.86 0.32
CA ASN A 231 13.85 17.37 -0.53
C ASN A 231 15.26 17.27 0.10
N ASN A 232 15.48 16.22 0.92
CA ASN A 232 16.78 15.92 1.50
C ASN A 232 17.60 15.11 0.49
N TRP A 233 18.16 15.84 -0.48
CA TRP A 233 18.79 15.25 -1.67
C TRP A 233 20.03 14.40 -1.33
N ASP A 234 20.87 14.84 -0.38
CA ASP A 234 22.06 14.10 0.03
C ASP A 234 21.70 12.73 0.62
N SER A 235 20.75 12.70 1.57
CA SER A 235 20.30 11.45 2.19
C SER A 235 19.55 10.57 1.20
N LEU A 236 18.72 11.16 0.33
CA LEU A 236 18.03 10.45 -0.73
C LEU A 236 19.03 9.79 -1.70
N TYR A 237 20.03 10.53 -2.16
CA TYR A 237 21.06 10.04 -3.06
C TYR A 237 21.76 8.82 -2.46
N VAL A 238 22.20 8.90 -1.21
CA VAL A 238 22.86 7.79 -0.54
C VAL A 238 21.91 6.59 -0.42
N ALA A 239 20.68 6.79 0.07
CA ALA A 239 19.76 5.70 0.31
C ALA A 239 19.34 4.96 -0.97
N ALA A 240 19.05 5.70 -2.05
CA ALA A 240 18.68 5.10 -3.32
C ALA A 240 19.88 4.33 -3.95
N ASN A 241 21.08 4.93 -3.92
CA ASN A 241 22.27 4.26 -4.44
C ASN A 241 22.68 3.01 -3.63
N ASP A 242 22.43 2.96 -2.31
CA ASP A 242 22.65 1.75 -1.51
C ASP A 242 21.79 0.59 -2.03
N VAL A 243 20.51 0.85 -2.33
CA VAL A 243 19.63 -0.16 -2.91
C VAL A 243 20.06 -0.55 -4.32
N MET A 244 20.43 0.42 -5.16
CA MET A 244 20.88 0.15 -6.54
C MET A 244 22.17 -0.66 -6.58
N SER A 245 23.14 -0.35 -5.72
CA SER A 245 24.44 -1.03 -5.66
C SER A 245 24.41 -2.38 -4.96
N SER A 246 23.33 -2.72 -4.24
CA SER A 246 23.18 -4.01 -3.57
C SER A 246 23.15 -5.20 -4.53
N GLY A 247 22.76 -4.98 -5.79
CA GLY A 247 22.57 -6.02 -6.79
C GLY A 247 21.39 -6.96 -6.54
N LEU A 248 20.56 -6.67 -5.52
CA LEU A 248 19.39 -7.49 -5.16
C LEU A 248 18.24 -7.34 -6.14
N TYR A 249 18.15 -6.20 -6.82
CA TYR A 249 17.04 -5.83 -7.68
C TYR A 249 17.50 -5.41 -9.06
N ASN A 250 16.63 -5.54 -10.07
CA ASN A 250 16.93 -5.09 -11.44
C ASN A 250 15.64 -4.74 -12.21
N LEU A 251 15.82 -4.20 -13.44
CA LEU A 251 14.72 -3.85 -14.35
C LEU A 251 14.51 -4.88 -15.47
N ASN A 252 14.92 -6.13 -15.30
CA ASN A 252 14.88 -7.14 -16.36
C ASN A 252 13.46 -7.63 -16.68
N THR A 253 12.52 -7.52 -15.73
CA THR A 253 11.12 -7.89 -15.98
C THR A 253 10.49 -6.87 -16.92
N PRO A 254 9.94 -7.32 -18.08
CA PRO A 254 9.22 -6.43 -18.99
C PRO A 254 8.07 -5.72 -18.29
N TYR A 255 7.85 -4.45 -18.62
CA TYR A 255 6.88 -3.61 -17.89
C TYR A 255 5.46 -4.20 -17.90
N GLU A 256 5.01 -4.72 -19.04
CA GLU A 256 3.69 -5.32 -19.21
C GLU A 256 3.47 -6.58 -18.36
N LYS A 257 4.55 -7.20 -17.87
CA LYS A 257 4.48 -8.39 -17.00
C LYS A 257 4.44 -8.05 -15.52
N ILE A 258 4.94 -6.89 -15.11
CA ILE A 258 5.10 -6.53 -13.68
C ILE A 258 3.78 -6.66 -12.89
N PHE A 259 2.66 -6.31 -13.49
CA PHE A 259 1.35 -6.25 -12.83
C PHE A 259 0.44 -7.44 -13.17
N THR A 260 0.98 -8.50 -13.73
CA THR A 260 0.30 -9.78 -13.93
C THR A 260 0.59 -10.74 -12.78
N ASP A 261 -0.17 -11.84 -12.70
CA ASP A 261 0.07 -12.91 -11.72
C ASP A 261 1.47 -13.53 -11.91
N GLU A 262 1.94 -13.68 -13.17
CA GLU A 262 3.30 -14.17 -13.48
C GLU A 262 4.39 -13.18 -13.03
N GLY A 263 4.07 -11.92 -12.89
CA GLY A 263 4.98 -10.86 -12.51
C GLY A 263 5.05 -10.60 -11.00
N GLU A 264 4.34 -11.37 -10.19
CA GLU A 264 4.42 -11.24 -8.73
C GLU A 264 5.80 -11.62 -8.20
N ASN A 265 6.29 -10.84 -7.23
CA ASN A 265 7.61 -11.02 -6.63
C ASN A 265 8.75 -11.10 -7.67
N ASN A 266 8.64 -10.33 -8.77
CA ASN A 266 9.66 -10.28 -9.82
C ASN A 266 10.94 -9.60 -9.35
N SER A 267 11.99 -9.63 -10.17
CA SER A 267 13.30 -9.06 -9.84
C SER A 267 13.34 -7.55 -9.61
N GLY A 268 12.30 -6.83 -10.00
CA GLY A 268 12.12 -5.40 -9.72
C GLY A 268 11.16 -5.12 -8.57
N SER A 269 10.60 -6.16 -7.95
CA SER A 269 9.73 -6.02 -6.78
C SER A 269 10.56 -5.92 -5.51
N ILE A 270 10.38 -4.82 -4.76
CA ILE A 270 11.05 -4.61 -3.47
C ILE A 270 10.11 -4.97 -2.32
N PHE A 271 8.84 -4.56 -2.42
CA PHE A 271 7.83 -4.95 -1.45
C PHE A 271 6.45 -5.06 -2.08
N GLU A 272 5.84 -6.22 -1.92
CA GLU A 272 4.45 -6.52 -2.27
C GLU A 272 3.71 -7.06 -1.05
N LEU A 273 2.50 -6.59 -0.82
CA LEU A 273 1.58 -7.24 0.11
C LEU A 273 1.06 -8.51 -0.57
N GLN A 274 1.42 -9.64 0.02
CA GLN A 274 1.02 -10.94 -0.53
C GLN A 274 -0.47 -11.16 -0.34
N CYS A 275 -1.14 -11.53 -1.41
CA CYS A 275 -2.56 -11.86 -1.44
C CYS A 275 -2.75 -13.25 -2.04
N THR A 276 -3.81 -13.93 -1.63
CA THR A 276 -4.19 -15.22 -2.19
C THR A 276 -5.69 -15.40 -2.16
N ALA A 277 -6.19 -16.40 -2.87
CA ALA A 277 -7.56 -16.87 -2.80
C ALA A 277 -7.58 -18.41 -2.81
N THR A 278 -8.62 -18.99 -2.30
CA THR A 278 -8.86 -20.43 -2.35
C THR A 278 -10.31 -20.69 -2.74
N ALA A 279 -10.63 -21.89 -3.20
CA ALA A 279 -12.01 -22.27 -3.51
C ALA A 279 -12.97 -22.12 -2.30
N ALA A 280 -12.46 -22.26 -1.08
CA ALA A 280 -13.23 -22.06 0.16
C ALA A 280 -13.32 -20.57 0.57
N MET A 281 -12.36 -19.76 0.18
CA MET A 281 -12.24 -18.34 0.52
C MET A 281 -11.90 -17.52 -0.75
N PRO A 282 -12.79 -17.46 -1.74
CA PRO A 282 -12.48 -16.85 -3.04
C PRO A 282 -12.47 -15.31 -2.99
N ALA A 283 -13.12 -14.71 -1.99
CA ALA A 283 -13.24 -13.27 -1.79
C ALA A 283 -13.13 -12.94 -0.29
N SER A 284 -11.92 -13.11 0.26
CA SER A 284 -11.66 -12.90 1.69
C SER A 284 -10.55 -11.88 1.90
N ASP A 285 -10.82 -10.81 2.64
CA ASP A 285 -9.83 -9.81 3.06
C ASP A 285 -8.80 -10.35 4.07
N VAL A 286 -9.04 -11.53 4.64
CA VAL A 286 -8.09 -12.16 5.57
C VAL A 286 -6.85 -12.65 4.83
N ILE A 287 -7.02 -13.25 3.66
CA ILE A 287 -5.94 -13.84 2.86
C ILE A 287 -5.68 -13.09 1.55
N GLY A 288 -6.63 -12.28 1.09
CA GLY A 288 -6.59 -11.49 -0.13
C GLY A 288 -6.86 -10.01 0.14
N SER A 289 -7.28 -9.27 -0.91
CA SER A 289 -7.66 -7.87 -0.80
C SER A 289 -8.70 -7.44 -1.83
N GLN A 290 -9.44 -6.37 -1.56
CA GLN A 290 -10.40 -5.76 -2.47
C GLN A 290 -9.75 -4.85 -3.53
N PHE A 291 -8.43 -4.75 -3.58
CA PHE A 291 -7.69 -3.83 -4.45
C PHE A 291 -8.13 -3.86 -5.92
N CYS A 292 -8.26 -5.07 -6.47
CA CYS A 292 -8.72 -5.24 -7.86
C CYS A 292 -10.24 -5.05 -8.00
N GLU A 293 -11.03 -5.46 -7.02
CA GLU A 293 -12.49 -5.29 -7.06
C GLU A 293 -12.90 -3.82 -7.09
N VAL A 294 -12.28 -2.99 -6.25
CA VAL A 294 -12.63 -1.56 -6.18
C VAL A 294 -12.33 -0.84 -7.51
N GLN A 295 -11.25 -1.23 -8.20
CA GLN A 295 -10.79 -0.63 -9.45
C GLN A 295 -11.25 -1.38 -10.70
N GLY A 296 -11.78 -2.58 -10.54
CA GLY A 296 -12.20 -3.46 -11.63
C GLY A 296 -13.29 -2.83 -12.50
N VAL A 297 -13.31 -3.22 -13.76
CA VAL A 297 -14.32 -2.72 -14.72
C VAL A 297 -15.72 -2.93 -14.17
N ARG A 298 -16.52 -1.86 -14.15
CA ARG A 298 -17.93 -1.93 -13.85
C ARG A 298 -18.70 -2.19 -15.15
N GLY A 299 -19.11 -3.40 -15.35
CA GLY A 299 -19.78 -3.85 -16.55
C GLY A 299 -20.81 -4.93 -16.28
N ALA A 300 -21.07 -5.76 -17.27
CA ALA A 300 -22.00 -6.88 -17.19
C ALA A 300 -21.36 -8.18 -17.67
N SER A 301 -21.84 -9.32 -17.19
CA SER A 301 -21.35 -10.64 -17.55
C SER A 301 -19.87 -10.82 -17.23
N GLN A 302 -19.06 -11.18 -18.23
CA GLN A 302 -17.59 -11.36 -18.05
C GLN A 302 -16.86 -10.06 -17.65
N TRP A 303 -17.49 -8.90 -17.81
CA TRP A 303 -16.95 -7.59 -17.48
C TRP A 303 -17.51 -7.03 -16.17
N ASP A 304 -18.26 -7.79 -15.40
CA ASP A 304 -18.58 -7.47 -14.00
C ASP A 304 -17.37 -7.82 -13.11
N LEU A 305 -16.32 -6.99 -13.19
CA LEU A 305 -15.05 -7.21 -12.51
C LEU A 305 -14.95 -6.41 -11.21
N GLY A 306 -15.74 -5.36 -11.04
CA GLY A 306 -15.66 -4.54 -9.85
C GLY A 306 -16.53 -3.30 -9.86
N TRP A 307 -16.10 -2.32 -9.05
CA TRP A 307 -16.90 -1.12 -8.79
C TRP A 307 -16.60 0.04 -9.73
N GLY A 308 -15.50 -0.02 -10.47
CA GLY A 308 -15.10 1.00 -11.45
C GLY A 308 -14.56 2.29 -10.84
N PHE A 309 -14.06 2.28 -9.62
CA PHE A 309 -13.36 3.43 -9.04
C PHE A 309 -11.92 3.55 -9.55
N ASN A 310 -11.29 4.69 -9.27
CA ASN A 310 -9.90 4.99 -9.61
C ASN A 310 -9.61 4.82 -11.11
N MET A 311 -10.39 5.49 -11.92
CA MET A 311 -10.22 5.48 -13.36
C MET A 311 -9.12 6.46 -13.78
N ALA A 312 -8.41 6.09 -14.85
CA ALA A 312 -7.41 6.96 -15.43
C ALA A 312 -8.05 8.05 -16.29
N THR A 313 -7.49 9.25 -16.20
CA THR A 313 -7.94 10.43 -16.96
C THR A 313 -7.37 10.46 -18.38
N GLU A 314 -7.88 11.39 -19.17
CA GLU A 314 -7.30 11.73 -20.49
C GLU A 314 -5.93 12.36 -20.36
N GLU A 315 -5.69 13.13 -19.32
CA GLU A 315 -4.41 13.75 -18.99
C GLU A 315 -3.30 12.71 -18.84
N LEU A 316 -3.56 11.59 -18.13
CA LEU A 316 -2.60 10.50 -18.03
C LEU A 316 -2.43 9.77 -19.37
N TYR A 317 -3.52 9.49 -20.09
CA TYR A 317 -3.43 8.85 -21.41
C TYR A 317 -2.55 9.64 -22.38
N ASN A 318 -2.70 10.97 -22.40
CA ASN A 318 -1.95 11.87 -23.26
C ASN A 318 -0.53 12.19 -22.77
N ALA A 319 -0.21 11.85 -21.51
CA ALA A 319 1.14 12.04 -20.97
C ALA A 319 2.16 11.06 -21.58
N TYR A 320 1.71 9.90 -22.05
CA TYR A 320 2.62 8.93 -22.67
C TYR A 320 3.10 9.40 -24.04
N GLU A 321 4.40 9.30 -24.27
CA GLU A 321 5.01 9.62 -25.58
C GLU A 321 4.47 8.68 -26.69
N ALA A 322 4.54 9.13 -27.92
CA ALA A 322 4.09 8.33 -29.04
C ALA A 322 4.82 6.97 -29.12
N GLY A 323 4.06 5.89 -29.07
CA GLY A 323 4.59 4.54 -29.09
C GLY A 323 5.11 4.00 -27.74
N ASP A 324 5.01 4.76 -26.64
CA ASP A 324 5.38 4.26 -25.31
C ASP A 324 4.50 3.04 -24.92
N PRO A 325 5.09 1.84 -24.79
CA PRO A 325 4.32 0.63 -24.51
C PRO A 325 3.73 0.62 -23.11
N ARG A 326 4.22 1.46 -22.20
CA ARG A 326 3.71 1.54 -20.83
C ARG A 326 2.29 2.09 -20.75
N ARG A 327 1.87 2.92 -21.72
CA ARG A 327 0.47 3.36 -21.83
C ARG A 327 -0.47 2.17 -21.88
N ASP A 328 -0.24 1.27 -22.82
CA ASP A 328 -1.11 0.12 -23.05
C ASP A 328 -0.97 -0.96 -21.94
N ALA A 329 0.09 -0.93 -21.16
CA ALA A 329 0.29 -1.79 -20.00
C ALA A 329 -0.30 -1.21 -18.69
N THR A 330 -0.46 0.12 -18.63
CA THR A 330 -1.03 0.82 -17.45
C THR A 330 -2.54 1.02 -17.56
N LEU A 331 -3.03 1.28 -18.77
CA LEU A 331 -4.42 1.68 -19.03
C LEU A 331 -5.17 0.57 -19.76
N LEU A 332 -6.29 0.14 -19.23
CA LEU A 332 -7.26 -0.71 -19.91
C LEU A 332 -8.34 0.16 -20.51
N TYR A 333 -8.44 0.20 -21.84
CA TYR A 333 -9.44 0.99 -22.53
C TYR A 333 -10.20 0.18 -23.59
N PHE A 334 -11.45 0.57 -23.84
CA PHE A 334 -12.35 -0.06 -24.81
C PHE A 334 -12.57 0.82 -26.05
N ARG A 335 -12.06 2.05 -26.03
CA ARG A 335 -12.04 2.99 -27.14
C ARG A 335 -10.87 3.96 -26.96
N LYS A 336 -10.24 4.34 -28.04
CA LYS A 336 -9.08 5.27 -28.01
C LYS A 336 -9.51 6.71 -27.77
N ASN A 337 -10.70 7.10 -28.31
CA ASN A 337 -11.32 8.40 -28.10
C ASN A 337 -12.79 8.20 -27.72
N GLU A 338 -13.40 9.19 -27.10
CA GLU A 338 -14.82 9.13 -26.67
C GLU A 338 -15.80 8.86 -27.82
N THR A 339 -15.49 9.33 -29.01
CA THR A 339 -16.30 9.17 -30.23
C THR A 339 -16.05 7.86 -30.98
N ASP A 340 -14.99 7.13 -30.62
CA ASP A 340 -14.67 5.86 -31.28
C ASP A 340 -15.68 4.78 -30.88
N PRO A 341 -16.07 3.89 -31.79
CA PRO A 341 -16.89 2.73 -31.44
C PRO A 341 -16.09 1.75 -30.60
N ILE A 342 -16.77 1.01 -29.74
CA ILE A 342 -16.18 -0.11 -29.01
C ILE A 342 -16.04 -1.28 -29.96
N THR A 343 -14.85 -1.50 -30.47
CA THR A 343 -14.49 -2.62 -31.38
C THR A 343 -13.21 -3.27 -30.93
N PRO A 344 -12.90 -4.51 -31.37
CA PRO A 344 -11.62 -5.16 -31.02
C PRO A 344 -10.39 -4.33 -31.38
N GLU A 345 -10.45 -3.54 -32.45
CA GLU A 345 -9.33 -2.70 -32.93
C GLU A 345 -9.10 -1.47 -32.03
N ASN A 346 -10.13 -1.03 -31.31
CA ASN A 346 -10.09 0.12 -30.42
C ASN A 346 -9.87 -0.26 -28.95
N THR A 347 -9.84 -1.55 -28.62
CA THR A 347 -9.61 -2.05 -27.27
C THR A 347 -8.18 -2.58 -27.10
N ASN A 348 -7.72 -2.64 -25.85
CA ASN A 348 -6.42 -3.24 -25.51
C ASN A 348 -6.51 -4.35 -24.45
N THR A 349 -7.57 -5.16 -24.52
CA THR A 349 -7.78 -6.29 -23.60
C THR A 349 -6.65 -7.32 -23.74
N PRO A 350 -5.95 -7.68 -22.65
CA PRO A 350 -4.70 -8.45 -22.74
C PRO A 350 -4.89 -9.92 -23.10
N TYR A 351 -6.07 -10.49 -22.89
CA TYR A 351 -6.35 -11.92 -23.06
C TYR A 351 -7.29 -12.20 -24.25
N ASN A 352 -7.33 -11.33 -25.24
CA ASN A 352 -8.24 -11.43 -26.42
C ASN A 352 -9.71 -11.56 -26.04
N GLU A 353 -10.13 -10.95 -24.97
CA GLU A 353 -11.52 -10.95 -24.52
C GLU A 353 -12.36 -10.11 -25.48
N SER A 354 -13.58 -10.57 -25.76
CA SER A 354 -14.52 -9.77 -26.53
C SER A 354 -14.79 -8.45 -25.82
N PRO A 355 -14.76 -7.31 -26.53
CA PRO A 355 -15.02 -6.01 -25.92
C PRO A 355 -16.39 -5.95 -25.28
N VAL A 356 -16.52 -5.15 -24.22
CA VAL A 356 -17.79 -4.86 -23.59
C VAL A 356 -18.68 -4.06 -24.55
N SER A 357 -19.99 -4.32 -24.54
CA SER A 357 -20.93 -3.59 -25.38
C SER A 357 -21.12 -2.14 -24.94
N GLN A 358 -20.96 -1.86 -23.65
CA GLN A 358 -21.00 -0.54 -23.04
C GLN A 358 -19.97 -0.48 -21.91
N ALA A 359 -18.97 0.36 -22.04
CA ALA A 359 -18.02 0.65 -20.96
C ALA A 359 -18.49 1.91 -20.21
N MET A 360 -18.53 1.82 -18.90
CA MET A 360 -18.61 2.99 -18.04
C MET A 360 -17.19 3.54 -17.91
N GLY A 361 -16.97 4.72 -18.46
CA GLY A 361 -15.68 5.37 -18.44
C GLY A 361 -14.76 5.02 -19.61
N ARG A 362 -13.67 5.77 -19.73
CA ARG A 362 -12.73 5.69 -20.85
C ARG A 362 -11.62 4.69 -20.63
N ALA A 363 -10.97 4.75 -19.47
CA ALA A 363 -9.83 3.93 -19.16
C ALA A 363 -9.82 3.51 -17.68
N PHE A 364 -9.55 2.23 -17.45
CA PHE A 364 -9.43 1.65 -16.11
C PHE A 364 -7.95 1.39 -15.79
N ASN A 365 -7.63 1.25 -14.52
CA ASN A 365 -6.31 0.86 -14.06
C ASN A 365 -6.01 -0.59 -14.48
N LYS A 366 -5.20 -0.78 -15.52
CA LYS A 366 -4.82 -2.12 -16.00
C LYS A 366 -3.85 -2.83 -15.05
N LYS A 367 -3.17 -2.09 -14.17
CA LYS A 367 -2.33 -2.67 -13.11
C LYS A 367 -3.14 -3.43 -12.04
N ALA A 368 -4.47 -3.24 -12.03
CA ALA A 368 -5.43 -3.99 -11.21
C ALA A 368 -6.28 -4.98 -12.04
N TYR A 369 -5.92 -5.24 -13.30
CA TYR A 369 -6.65 -6.16 -14.18
C TYR A 369 -6.17 -7.59 -13.98
N THR A 370 -7.08 -8.55 -14.06
CA THR A 370 -6.85 -9.93 -13.66
C THR A 370 -6.99 -10.93 -14.79
N ASP A 371 -6.35 -12.10 -14.68
CA ASP A 371 -6.45 -13.19 -15.65
C ASP A 371 -7.86 -13.81 -15.65
N PRO A 372 -8.54 -13.90 -16.81
CA PRO A 372 -9.83 -14.57 -16.94
C PRO A 372 -9.82 -16.06 -16.54
N ALA A 373 -8.67 -16.73 -16.60
CA ALA A 373 -8.55 -18.12 -16.18
C ALA A 373 -8.69 -18.23 -14.65
N LEU A 374 -7.98 -17.38 -13.91
CA LEU A 374 -8.05 -17.32 -12.43
C LEU A 374 -9.40 -16.79 -11.96
N ARG A 375 -10.03 -15.87 -12.71
CA ARG A 375 -11.41 -15.44 -12.42
C ARG A 375 -12.40 -16.60 -12.45
N ARG A 376 -12.24 -17.56 -13.34
CA ARG A 376 -13.09 -18.75 -13.40
C ARG A 376 -12.82 -19.73 -12.28
N GLU A 377 -11.59 -19.75 -11.79
CA GLU A 377 -11.20 -20.63 -10.68
C GLU A 377 -11.67 -20.11 -9.31
N TYR A 378 -11.54 -18.82 -9.08
CA TYR A 378 -11.82 -18.20 -7.77
C TYR A 378 -13.04 -17.27 -7.80
N THR A 379 -12.88 -16.06 -8.34
CA THR A 379 -13.93 -15.02 -8.40
C THR A 379 -13.56 -13.97 -9.44
N ASN A 380 -14.55 -13.24 -9.95
CA ASN A 380 -14.31 -12.12 -10.86
C ASN A 380 -13.56 -10.94 -10.21
N LYS A 381 -13.41 -10.93 -8.89
CA LYS A 381 -13.04 -9.74 -8.10
C LYS A 381 -11.54 -9.58 -7.86
N GLY A 382 -10.72 -10.59 -8.18
CA GLY A 382 -9.26 -10.46 -8.15
C GLY A 382 -8.64 -10.35 -6.75
N PHE A 383 -9.21 -11.00 -5.75
CA PHE A 383 -8.73 -10.93 -4.36
C PHE A 383 -7.32 -11.51 -4.16
N TRP A 384 -6.84 -12.33 -5.07
CA TRP A 384 -5.54 -12.99 -4.99
C TRP A 384 -4.36 -12.13 -5.44
N VAL A 385 -4.61 -11.00 -6.10
CA VAL A 385 -3.56 -10.18 -6.72
C VAL A 385 -2.77 -9.43 -5.65
N ASN A 386 -1.45 -9.59 -5.66
CA ASN A 386 -0.55 -8.86 -4.77
C ASN A 386 -0.62 -7.34 -4.98
N ILE A 387 -0.49 -6.56 -3.92
CA ILE A 387 -0.41 -5.10 -4.00
C ILE A 387 1.06 -4.68 -4.02
N ARG A 388 1.54 -4.12 -5.13
CA ARG A 388 2.92 -3.64 -5.29
C ARG A 388 3.07 -2.28 -4.62
N LEU A 389 3.83 -2.21 -3.51
CA LEU A 389 4.01 -0.97 -2.74
C LEU A 389 5.32 -0.26 -3.03
N ILE A 390 6.38 -1.02 -3.30
CA ILE A 390 7.71 -0.46 -3.58
C ILE A 390 8.33 -1.24 -4.75
N ARG A 391 8.68 -0.52 -5.81
CA ARG A 391 9.34 -1.08 -7.00
C ARG A 391 10.71 -0.46 -7.22
N TYR A 392 11.63 -1.25 -7.76
CA TYR A 392 13.00 -0.83 -8.05
C TYR A 392 13.07 0.36 -9.04
N ALA A 393 12.14 0.43 -10.01
CA ALA A 393 12.05 1.56 -10.93
C ALA A 393 11.82 2.90 -10.21
N ASP A 394 11.02 2.93 -9.13
CA ASP A 394 10.86 4.13 -8.32
C ASP A 394 12.18 4.52 -7.62
N VAL A 395 12.93 3.54 -7.10
CA VAL A 395 14.25 3.80 -6.48
C VAL A 395 15.23 4.38 -7.48
N VAL A 396 15.28 3.85 -8.70
CA VAL A 396 16.14 4.37 -9.78
C VAL A 396 15.75 5.82 -10.13
N LEU A 397 14.46 6.12 -10.22
CA LEU A 397 14.00 7.49 -10.49
C LEU A 397 14.20 8.43 -9.30
N MET A 398 14.15 7.94 -8.08
CA MET A 398 14.55 8.70 -6.89
C MET A 398 16.05 9.03 -6.92
N ALA A 399 16.90 8.08 -7.31
CA ALA A 399 18.34 8.31 -7.49
C ALA A 399 18.60 9.35 -8.58
N ALA A 400 17.95 9.23 -9.74
CA ALA A 400 18.04 10.19 -10.84
C ALA A 400 17.67 11.61 -10.40
N GLU A 401 16.56 11.76 -9.67
CA GLU A 401 16.12 13.07 -9.17
C GLU A 401 17.13 13.65 -8.18
N ALA A 402 17.59 12.86 -7.21
CA ALA A 402 18.59 13.31 -6.22
C ALA A 402 19.91 13.70 -6.90
N ALA A 403 20.42 12.88 -7.81
CA ALA A 403 21.63 13.17 -8.56
C ALA A 403 21.49 14.49 -9.36
N ASN A 404 20.36 14.69 -10.02
CA ASN A 404 20.09 15.94 -10.75
C ASN A 404 20.08 17.16 -9.81
N GLU A 405 19.37 17.10 -8.69
CA GLU A 405 19.29 18.22 -7.75
C GLU A 405 20.64 18.53 -7.09
N LEU A 406 21.52 17.54 -6.95
CA LEU A 406 22.90 17.70 -6.50
C LEU A 406 23.89 18.12 -7.61
N GLY A 407 23.41 18.40 -8.83
CA GLY A 407 24.25 18.80 -9.97
C GLY A 407 25.06 17.66 -10.61
N LYS A 408 24.78 16.42 -10.25
CA LYS A 408 25.41 15.20 -10.81
C LYS A 408 24.66 14.76 -12.08
N THR A 409 24.55 15.65 -13.05
CA THR A 409 23.68 15.46 -14.22
C THR A 409 24.03 14.24 -15.08
N GLY A 410 25.30 13.82 -15.10
CA GLY A 410 25.73 12.60 -15.79
C GLY A 410 25.18 11.31 -15.17
N GLU A 411 25.16 11.24 -13.83
CA GLU A 411 24.55 10.12 -13.10
C GLU A 411 23.04 10.16 -13.26
N ALA A 412 22.41 11.31 -13.08
CA ALA A 412 20.97 11.51 -13.25
C ALA A 412 20.48 11.05 -14.63
N ASN A 413 21.21 11.38 -15.69
CA ASN A 413 20.89 10.94 -17.05
C ASN A 413 21.05 9.42 -17.22
N ALA A 414 22.08 8.84 -16.63
CA ALA A 414 22.31 7.39 -16.68
C ALA A 414 21.17 6.61 -16.00
N ASP A 415 20.75 7.05 -14.82
CA ASP A 415 19.66 6.44 -14.07
C ASP A 415 18.31 6.60 -14.76
N LEU A 416 18.02 7.80 -15.31
CA LEU A 416 16.84 8.05 -16.14
C LEU A 416 16.81 7.09 -17.35
N GLU A 417 17.96 6.93 -18.03
CA GLU A 417 18.07 6.07 -19.20
C GLU A 417 17.84 4.58 -18.85
N MET A 418 18.18 4.13 -17.64
CA MET A 418 17.89 2.75 -17.23
C MET A 418 16.37 2.44 -17.35
N VAL A 419 15.51 3.35 -16.90
CA VAL A 419 14.06 3.17 -16.94
C VAL A 419 13.54 3.32 -18.36
N ARG A 420 13.97 4.36 -19.10
CA ARG A 420 13.59 4.60 -20.48
C ARG A 420 14.01 3.46 -21.41
N ALA A 421 15.25 2.96 -21.26
CA ALA A 421 15.75 1.85 -22.06
C ALA A 421 14.94 0.56 -21.85
N ARG A 422 14.55 0.24 -20.60
CA ARG A 422 13.67 -0.89 -20.32
C ARG A 422 12.32 -0.72 -21.04
N ALA A 423 11.72 0.45 -20.98
CA ALA A 423 10.44 0.72 -21.64
C ALA A 423 10.55 0.71 -23.17
N ARG A 424 11.65 1.23 -23.72
CA ARG A 424 11.99 1.22 -25.14
C ARG A 424 12.17 -0.21 -25.68
N GLY A 425 12.76 -1.08 -24.88
CA GLY A 425 13.13 -2.42 -25.32
C GLY A 425 14.03 -2.38 -26.55
N ASN A 426 13.71 -3.19 -27.56
CA ASN A 426 14.46 -3.28 -28.81
C ASN A 426 13.97 -2.33 -29.92
N ASN A 427 13.05 -1.42 -29.64
CA ASN A 427 12.52 -0.49 -30.64
C ASN A 427 13.23 0.86 -30.59
N PRO A 428 14.20 1.16 -31.49
CA PRO A 428 14.97 2.40 -31.44
C PRO A 428 14.18 3.65 -31.86
N ASN A 429 12.94 3.48 -32.35
CA ASN A 429 12.13 4.58 -32.89
C ASN A 429 11.23 5.25 -31.82
N ILE A 430 11.22 4.74 -30.60
CA ILE A 430 10.42 5.27 -29.50
C ILE A 430 11.31 5.65 -28.32
N LEU A 431 10.84 6.55 -27.47
CA LEU A 431 11.49 6.92 -26.22
C LEU A 431 13.00 7.20 -26.39
N PRO A 432 13.41 8.15 -27.26
CA PRO A 432 14.81 8.41 -27.49
C PRO A 432 15.54 8.77 -26.18
N LYS A 433 16.83 8.44 -26.11
CA LYS A 433 17.67 8.84 -25.01
C LYS A 433 17.67 10.36 -24.88
N ILE A 434 17.63 10.86 -23.64
CA ILE A 434 17.80 12.29 -23.37
C ILE A 434 19.28 12.64 -23.48
N GLU A 435 19.65 13.45 -24.47
CA GLU A 435 21.05 13.81 -24.70
C GLU A 435 21.51 15.05 -23.90
N SER A 436 20.55 15.79 -23.31
CA SER A 436 20.86 17.00 -22.55
C SER A 436 21.50 16.66 -21.19
N MET A 437 22.50 17.48 -20.81
CA MET A 437 23.08 17.50 -19.46
C MET A 437 22.68 18.77 -18.70
N ASP A 438 21.75 19.55 -19.22
CA ASP A 438 21.18 20.70 -18.51
C ASP A 438 20.27 20.21 -17.38
N GLN A 439 20.51 20.71 -16.18
CA GLN A 439 19.81 20.31 -14.96
C GLN A 439 18.29 20.54 -15.06
N THR A 440 17.84 21.60 -15.71
CA THR A 440 16.42 21.92 -15.84
C THR A 440 15.75 20.97 -16.82
N VAL A 441 16.38 20.72 -17.96
CA VAL A 441 15.88 19.75 -18.95
C VAL A 441 15.80 18.36 -18.37
N LEU A 442 16.81 17.93 -17.62
CA LEU A 442 16.82 16.62 -16.94
C LEU A 442 15.75 16.55 -15.83
N ARG A 443 15.56 17.63 -15.08
CA ARG A 443 14.50 17.70 -14.06
C ARG A 443 13.13 17.45 -14.68
N ASP A 444 12.83 18.11 -15.78
CA ASP A 444 11.55 17.93 -16.47
C ASP A 444 11.40 16.52 -17.05
N ALA A 445 12.47 15.98 -17.62
CA ALA A 445 12.48 14.62 -18.14
C ALA A 445 12.30 13.55 -17.03
N ILE A 446 12.96 13.71 -15.88
CA ILE A 446 12.82 12.81 -14.72
C ILE A 446 11.40 12.90 -14.16
N ARG A 447 10.83 14.09 -14.00
CA ARG A 447 9.45 14.29 -13.54
C ARG A 447 8.43 13.66 -14.48
N HIS A 448 8.66 13.79 -15.79
CA HIS A 448 7.84 13.15 -16.81
C HIS A 448 7.97 11.62 -16.71
N GLU A 449 9.18 11.09 -16.64
CA GLU A 449 9.43 9.65 -16.54
C GLU A 449 8.80 9.04 -15.28
N ARG A 450 8.88 9.73 -14.14
CA ARG A 450 8.18 9.30 -12.91
C ARG A 450 6.67 9.20 -13.14
N ARG A 451 6.06 10.20 -13.79
CA ARG A 451 4.62 10.20 -14.07
C ARG A 451 4.20 8.98 -14.90
N VAL A 452 4.87 8.71 -16.02
CA VAL A 452 4.48 7.63 -16.94
C VAL A 452 4.90 6.25 -16.44
N GLU A 453 5.98 6.13 -15.69
CA GLU A 453 6.42 4.88 -15.07
C GLU A 453 5.51 4.45 -13.90
N LEU A 454 5.16 5.41 -13.04
CA LEU A 454 4.42 5.18 -11.82
C LEU A 454 2.93 5.53 -11.94
N GLY A 455 2.43 5.75 -13.13
CA GLY A 455 1.02 6.05 -13.38
C GLY A 455 0.10 5.04 -12.70
N MET A 456 -0.93 5.51 -12.00
CA MET A 456 -1.88 4.72 -11.20
C MET A 456 -1.28 4.01 -9.97
N GLU A 457 -0.09 4.40 -9.49
CA GLU A 457 0.56 3.85 -8.28
C GLU A 457 0.54 4.80 -7.07
N PHE A 458 -0.33 5.82 -7.08
CA PHE A 458 -0.76 6.64 -5.93
C PHE A 458 0.21 7.71 -5.41
N ASP A 459 1.34 8.02 -6.06
CA ASP A 459 2.27 9.05 -5.58
C ASP A 459 2.19 10.38 -6.32
N ARG A 460 1.45 10.46 -7.45
CA ARG A 460 1.42 11.64 -8.33
C ARG A 460 1.05 12.94 -7.61
N PHE A 461 0.00 12.95 -6.78
CA PHE A 461 -0.40 14.14 -6.06
C PHE A 461 0.71 14.70 -5.16
N TYR A 462 1.41 13.82 -4.46
CA TYR A 462 2.51 14.21 -3.59
C TYR A 462 3.73 14.74 -4.36
N ASP A 463 3.99 14.20 -5.54
CA ASP A 463 4.99 14.74 -6.47
C ASP A 463 4.65 16.18 -6.90
N LEU A 464 3.40 16.44 -7.26
CA LEU A 464 2.94 17.80 -7.61
C LEU A 464 3.12 18.78 -6.44
N VAL A 465 2.76 18.37 -5.23
CA VAL A 465 2.87 19.21 -4.03
C VAL A 465 4.33 19.52 -3.70
N ARG A 466 5.21 18.51 -3.63
CA ARG A 466 6.63 18.70 -3.28
C ARG A 466 7.42 19.45 -4.36
N TRP A 467 6.99 19.39 -5.61
CA TRP A 467 7.56 20.19 -6.70
C TRP A 467 7.01 21.63 -6.74
N GLY A 468 5.99 21.94 -5.96
CA GLY A 468 5.37 23.28 -5.90
C GLY A 468 4.54 23.65 -7.12
N ILE A 469 4.08 22.66 -7.91
CA ILE A 469 3.35 22.85 -9.17
C ILE A 469 1.89 22.39 -9.10
N ALA A 470 1.43 21.94 -7.93
CA ALA A 470 0.10 21.34 -7.80
C ALA A 470 -1.02 22.28 -8.27
N SER A 471 -0.97 23.56 -7.91
CA SER A 471 -1.99 24.55 -8.29
C SER A 471 -2.12 24.68 -9.80
N ASP A 472 -1.00 24.88 -10.48
CA ASP A 472 -0.97 25.12 -11.92
C ASP A 472 -1.43 23.89 -12.70
N VAL A 473 -0.93 22.70 -12.31
CA VAL A 473 -1.25 21.43 -12.99
C VAL A 473 -2.71 21.05 -12.77
N LEU A 474 -3.21 21.09 -11.53
CA LEU A 474 -4.57 20.70 -11.21
C LEU A 474 -5.61 21.66 -11.80
N HIS A 475 -5.35 22.97 -11.77
CA HIS A 475 -6.24 23.94 -12.42
C HIS A 475 -6.26 23.76 -13.94
N ALA A 476 -5.12 23.48 -14.57
CA ALA A 476 -5.06 23.20 -16.00
C ALA A 476 -5.86 21.93 -16.37
N ALA A 477 -5.91 20.94 -15.47
CA ALA A 477 -6.71 19.72 -15.61
C ALA A 477 -8.20 19.91 -15.20
N GLY A 478 -8.64 21.14 -14.93
CA GLY A 478 -10.05 21.42 -14.60
C GLY A 478 -10.41 21.27 -13.12
N LYS A 479 -9.49 20.86 -12.23
CA LYS A 479 -9.72 20.75 -10.79
C LYS A 479 -9.60 22.12 -10.09
N LEU A 480 -10.52 23.02 -10.43
CA LEU A 480 -10.44 24.45 -10.11
C LEU A 480 -10.62 24.79 -8.62
N ASN A 481 -11.16 23.85 -7.81
CA ASN A 481 -11.35 24.07 -6.37
C ASN A 481 -10.08 23.82 -5.54
N TYR A 482 -9.02 23.29 -6.15
CA TYR A 482 -7.76 23.10 -5.44
C TYR A 482 -7.22 24.44 -4.91
N GLN A 483 -6.83 24.46 -3.65
CA GLN A 483 -6.18 25.60 -2.98
C GLN A 483 -4.94 25.10 -2.24
N PRO A 484 -3.95 25.96 -1.92
CA PRO A 484 -2.74 25.54 -1.21
C PRO A 484 -2.97 24.77 0.09
N LYS A 485 -4.05 25.08 0.84
CA LYS A 485 -4.44 24.31 2.04
C LYS A 485 -4.72 22.84 1.73
N ASN A 486 -5.18 22.52 0.52
CA ASN A 486 -5.48 21.17 0.10
C ASN A 486 -4.26 20.30 -0.13
N ALA A 487 -3.03 20.83 -0.02
CA ALA A 487 -1.82 20.02 0.06
C ALA A 487 -1.92 19.03 1.24
N LEU A 488 -2.55 19.45 2.34
CA LEU A 488 -2.91 18.60 3.47
C LEU A 488 -4.43 18.40 3.54
N LEU A 489 -4.85 17.34 4.19
CA LEU A 489 -6.25 17.05 4.50
C LEU A 489 -6.62 17.62 5.87
N PRO A 490 -7.92 17.90 6.12
CA PRO A 490 -8.38 18.19 7.46
C PRO A 490 -8.26 16.96 8.36
N LEU A 491 -8.02 17.17 9.66
CA LEU A 491 -8.16 16.08 10.64
C LEU A 491 -9.63 15.64 10.68
N PRO A 492 -9.91 14.33 10.85
CA PRO A 492 -11.30 13.85 10.95
C PRO A 492 -12.01 14.48 12.14
N GLN A 493 -13.20 15.07 11.92
CA GLN A 493 -13.96 15.74 12.97
C GLN A 493 -14.25 14.83 14.16
N THR A 494 -14.53 13.56 13.90
CA THR A 494 -14.79 12.56 14.94
C THR A 494 -13.60 12.40 15.91
N GLU A 495 -12.37 12.52 15.43
CA GLU A 495 -11.18 12.41 16.27
C GLU A 495 -10.94 13.71 17.08
N ILE A 496 -11.23 14.87 16.49
CA ILE A 496 -11.23 16.15 17.20
C ILE A 496 -12.23 16.12 18.35
N ASP A 497 -13.46 15.68 18.10
CA ASP A 497 -14.53 15.60 19.11
C ASP A 497 -14.16 14.62 20.24
N LYS A 498 -13.63 13.44 19.91
CA LYS A 498 -13.14 12.46 20.90
C LYS A 498 -12.02 13.01 21.76
N SER A 499 -11.18 13.87 21.20
CA SER A 499 -10.02 14.44 21.91
C SER A 499 -10.40 15.46 23.00
N LYS A 500 -11.64 15.92 23.03
CA LYS A 500 -12.14 16.93 23.99
C LYS A 500 -11.28 18.20 23.99
N GLY A 501 -10.84 18.64 22.82
CA GLY A 501 -10.06 19.87 22.64
C GLY A 501 -8.54 19.71 22.68
N VAL A 502 -8.01 18.49 22.79
CA VAL A 502 -6.56 18.22 22.69
C VAL A 502 -6.09 18.33 21.25
N LEU A 503 -6.87 17.81 20.28
CA LEU A 503 -6.58 17.96 18.86
C LEU A 503 -7.18 19.25 18.31
N VAL A 504 -6.34 20.00 17.61
CA VAL A 504 -6.72 21.23 16.91
C VAL A 504 -6.64 21.00 15.42
N GLN A 505 -7.66 21.45 14.68
CA GLN A 505 -7.77 21.29 13.24
C GLN A 505 -6.56 21.91 12.50
N ASN A 506 -6.31 21.45 11.29
CA ASN A 506 -5.36 22.07 10.37
C ASN A 506 -5.84 23.47 9.97
N PRO A 507 -4.93 24.41 9.70
CA PRO A 507 -5.29 25.75 9.26
C PRO A 507 -6.24 25.74 8.05
N ASP A 508 -7.15 26.68 8.02
CA ASP A 508 -8.12 26.94 6.94
C ASP A 508 -9.20 25.84 6.74
N TYR A 509 -9.33 24.91 7.71
CA TYR A 509 -10.40 23.88 7.76
C TYR A 509 -11.37 24.05 8.92
#